data_af56e2ddb54b651559e79a1fae960eb5
#
_entry.id   af56e2ddb54b651559e79a1fae960eb5
#
_cell.length_a   1.000
_cell.length_b   1.000
_cell.length_c   1.000
_cell.angle_alpha   90.00
_cell.angle_beta   90.00
_cell.angle_gamma   90.00
#
_symmetry.space_group_name_H-M   'P 1'
#
loop_
_entity.id
_entity.type
_entity.pdbx_description
1 polymer ?
#
loop_
_entity_poly.entity_id
_entity_poly.type
_entity_poly.pdbx_seq_one_letter_code
_entity_poly.pdbx_strand_id
1 'polypeptide(L)'
;MCIIATAMKKILKVDNPNVYSRHVGAPELHPLLSIVHYDEVSPIRGSLNAYGVYGLFIQREFPQNLSYGTRALQVSDASIIAVAPGQLGGAEDDGTLLDISGWAVLWSPELIHDSDLETRMRDYPFFSYFYTESLKMETAEWAAINLLLTQMQKELKADNDTPSQRDILLGYLRLLLEYCNRIHRRQLSEEERDTADILKRFHALLEQYFREERQLKFGLPTVAYCASQMAYSPHYFGNMFRKATGTTAIHYIHTYVVNLAKSLLMQGRNVSETSRILGFEFPHHFSRLFKRTTGLTPSQFSRK
;
A
#
# COMPACT_ATOMS: atom_id res chain seq x y z
N MET A 1 -11.49 40.45 7.53
CA MET A 1 -11.49 39.51 6.41
C MET A 1 -10.21 38.69 6.55
N CYS A 2 -10.30 37.60 7.28
CA CYS A 2 -9.15 36.76 7.62
C CYS A 2 -9.02 35.68 6.53
N ILE A 3 -8.02 35.79 5.67
CA ILE A 3 -7.69 34.79 4.68
C ILE A 3 -7.01 33.64 5.45
N ILE A 4 -7.76 32.57 5.71
CA ILE A 4 -7.18 31.34 6.23
C ILE A 4 -6.36 30.75 5.06
N ALA A 5 -5.06 31.02 5.08
CA ALA A 5 -4.12 30.31 4.20
C ALA A 5 -4.17 28.83 4.60
N THR A 6 -4.84 28.03 3.80
CA THR A 6 -4.79 26.56 3.93
C THR A 6 -3.33 26.16 3.68
N ALA A 7 -2.60 25.91 4.77
CA ALA A 7 -1.22 25.42 4.68
C ALA A 7 -1.22 24.16 3.80
N MET A 8 -0.49 24.19 2.70
CA MET A 8 -0.33 23.04 1.82
C MET A 8 0.32 21.91 2.64
N LYS A 9 -0.41 20.82 2.86
CA LYS A 9 0.10 19.64 3.57
C LYS A 9 1.35 19.14 2.87
N LYS A 10 2.48 19.15 3.58
CA LYS A 10 3.74 18.65 3.06
C LYS A 10 3.68 17.11 3.02
N ILE A 11 3.76 16.54 1.81
CA ILE A 11 3.76 15.09 1.60
C ILE A 11 5.21 14.64 1.41
N LEU A 12 5.65 13.66 2.22
CA LEU A 12 6.93 13.00 2.04
C LEU A 12 6.80 11.94 0.94
N LYS A 13 7.57 12.06 -0.14
CA LYS A 13 7.65 11.04 -1.18
C LYS A 13 8.60 9.94 -0.73
N VAL A 14 8.06 8.76 -0.46
CA VAL A 14 8.82 7.57 -0.06
C VAL A 14 8.93 6.64 -1.27
N ASP A 15 9.74 7.04 -2.24
CA ASP A 15 10.04 6.30 -3.47
C ASP A 15 11.19 5.28 -3.27
N ASN A 16 11.93 5.40 -2.18
CA ASN A 16 12.93 4.46 -1.70
C ASN A 16 12.76 4.25 -0.19
N PRO A 17 12.98 3.03 0.37
CA PRO A 17 12.81 2.75 1.80
C PRO A 17 13.62 3.67 2.71
N ASN A 18 14.82 4.07 2.29
CA ASN A 18 15.74 4.91 3.07
C ASN A 18 15.27 6.38 3.19
N VAL A 19 14.35 6.84 2.34
CA VAL A 19 13.71 8.16 2.53
C VAL A 19 12.97 8.20 3.87
N TYR A 20 12.28 7.12 4.21
CA TYR A 20 11.59 7.00 5.49
C TYR A 20 12.59 6.87 6.65
N SER A 21 13.65 6.05 6.50
CA SER A 21 14.71 5.92 7.51
C SER A 21 15.32 7.27 7.89
N ARG A 22 15.71 8.06 6.88
CA ARG A 22 16.24 9.43 7.11
C ARG A 22 15.26 10.35 7.81
N HIS A 23 13.97 10.28 7.44
CA HIS A 23 12.93 11.12 8.04
C HIS A 23 12.78 10.86 9.53
N VAL A 24 12.84 9.60 9.97
CA VAL A 24 12.71 9.21 11.38
C VAL A 24 14.04 9.11 12.13
N GLY A 25 15.17 9.40 11.48
CA GLY A 25 16.50 9.34 12.10
C GLY A 25 17.08 7.93 12.25
N ALA A 26 16.54 6.95 11.52
CA ALA A 26 17.04 5.58 11.52
C ALA A 26 18.22 5.37 10.55
N PRO A 27 19.14 4.42 10.81
CA PRO A 27 20.25 4.12 9.92
C PRO A 27 19.78 3.52 8.58
N GLU A 28 20.51 3.82 7.52
CA GLU A 28 20.32 3.23 6.19
C GLU A 28 21.24 2.01 6.05
N LEU A 29 20.68 0.81 6.22
CA LEU A 29 21.47 -0.43 6.28
C LEU A 29 21.48 -1.19 4.95
N HIS A 30 20.48 -0.98 4.07
CA HIS A 30 20.37 -1.68 2.79
C HIS A 30 19.65 -0.80 1.76
N PRO A 31 20.08 -0.77 0.48
CA PRO A 31 19.51 0.16 -0.51
C PRO A 31 18.02 -0.09 -0.82
N LEU A 32 17.53 -1.32 -0.70
CA LEU A 32 16.18 -1.73 -1.09
C LEU A 32 15.28 -2.16 0.08
N LEU A 33 15.79 -2.13 1.33
CA LEU A 33 15.07 -2.57 2.52
C LEU A 33 15.42 -1.67 3.71
N SER A 34 14.41 -1.20 4.42
CA SER A 34 14.54 -0.48 5.68
C SER A 34 13.82 -1.22 6.78
N ILE A 35 14.49 -1.39 7.92
CA ILE A 35 13.89 -1.90 9.16
C ILE A 35 14.17 -0.86 10.25
N VAL A 36 13.13 -0.16 10.65
CA VAL A 36 13.17 0.81 11.73
C VAL A 36 12.63 0.18 13.00
N HIS A 37 13.42 0.17 14.07
CA HIS A 37 12.95 -0.13 15.41
C HIS A 37 12.67 1.20 16.12
N TYR A 38 11.41 1.52 16.33
CA TYR A 38 11.03 2.84 16.84
C TYR A 38 11.58 3.13 18.24
N ASP A 39 11.74 2.11 19.06
CA ASP A 39 12.32 2.26 20.41
C ASP A 39 13.79 2.76 20.36
N GLU A 40 14.48 2.63 19.20
CA GLU A 40 15.84 3.15 18.99
C GLU A 40 15.87 4.62 18.51
N VAL A 41 14.75 5.14 17.95
CA VAL A 41 14.71 6.45 17.27
C VAL A 41 13.61 7.39 17.78
N SER A 42 12.66 6.89 18.57
CA SER A 42 11.57 7.69 19.16
C SER A 42 12.12 8.73 20.16
N PRO A 43 11.51 9.92 20.27
CA PRO A 43 10.32 10.36 19.55
C PRO A 43 10.60 10.88 18.14
N ILE A 44 9.66 10.70 17.22
CA ILE A 44 9.79 11.08 15.81
C ILE A 44 8.80 12.19 15.40
N ARG A 45 9.06 12.84 14.25
CA ARG A 45 8.06 13.71 13.62
C ARG A 45 7.10 12.90 12.77
N GLY A 46 5.83 13.27 12.82
CA GLY A 46 4.83 12.74 11.90
C GLY A 46 5.13 13.14 10.45
N SER A 47 4.62 12.36 9.51
CA SER A 47 4.61 12.70 8.09
C SER A 47 3.42 12.06 7.38
N LEU A 48 2.83 12.79 6.45
CA LEU A 48 1.93 12.22 5.47
C LEU A 48 2.79 11.74 4.28
N ASN A 49 2.74 10.46 3.98
CA ASN A 49 3.64 9.81 3.04
C ASN A 49 2.91 9.39 1.76
N ALA A 50 3.56 9.61 0.61
CA ALA A 50 3.21 8.99 -0.67
C ALA A 50 4.20 7.84 -0.92
N TYR A 51 3.69 6.60 -0.86
CA TYR A 51 4.54 5.42 -0.93
C TYR A 51 4.77 4.97 -2.38
N GLY A 52 6.03 4.86 -2.80
CA GLY A 52 6.50 4.14 -3.97
C GLY A 52 6.99 2.73 -3.63
N VAL A 53 6.94 2.37 -2.35
CA VAL A 53 7.45 1.14 -1.76
C VAL A 53 6.34 0.39 -1.03
N TYR A 54 6.55 -0.88 -0.76
CA TYR A 54 5.75 -1.64 0.21
C TYR A 54 6.21 -1.32 1.62
N GLY A 55 5.28 -1.41 2.59
CA GLY A 55 5.62 -1.22 3.99
C GLY A 55 4.65 -1.89 4.94
N LEU A 56 5.16 -2.26 6.11
CA LEU A 56 4.41 -2.75 7.26
C LEU A 56 4.80 -1.90 8.47
N PHE A 57 3.80 -1.27 9.09
CA PHE A 57 3.93 -0.54 10.34
C PHE A 57 3.34 -1.40 11.45
N ILE A 58 4.17 -1.86 12.37
CA ILE A 58 3.87 -2.88 13.38
C ILE A 58 4.05 -2.23 14.74
N GLN A 59 2.97 -1.83 15.39
CA GLN A 59 3.01 -1.02 16.61
C GLN A 59 2.01 -1.53 17.63
N ARG A 60 2.28 -1.29 18.92
CA ARG A 60 1.33 -1.54 20.00
C ARG A 60 0.30 -0.44 20.12
N GLU A 61 0.72 0.80 19.89
CA GLU A 61 -0.12 1.98 19.94
C GLU A 61 0.17 2.82 18.71
N PHE A 62 -0.86 3.39 18.12
CA PHE A 62 -0.77 4.25 16.94
C PHE A 62 -1.17 5.68 17.28
N PRO A 63 -0.58 6.69 16.59
CA PRO A 63 -1.02 8.08 16.73
C PRO A 63 -2.51 8.24 16.41
N GLN A 64 -3.22 9.06 17.19
CA GLN A 64 -4.67 9.30 17.01
C GLN A 64 -5.00 10.03 15.69
N ASN A 65 -4.04 10.79 15.15
CA ASN A 65 -4.19 11.55 13.89
C ASN A 65 -3.74 10.77 12.65
N LEU A 66 -3.72 9.43 12.74
CA LEU A 66 -3.32 8.57 11.63
C LEU A 66 -4.35 8.62 10.50
N SER A 67 -3.88 8.80 9.28
CA SER A 67 -4.69 8.78 8.07
C SER A 67 -4.20 7.73 7.08
N TYR A 68 -5.14 7.13 6.35
CA TYR A 68 -4.88 6.19 5.28
C TYR A 68 -5.76 6.56 4.07
N GLY A 69 -5.12 6.98 2.98
CA GLY A 69 -5.84 7.58 1.87
C GLY A 69 -6.51 8.89 2.27
N THR A 70 -7.84 8.96 2.15
CA THR A 70 -8.66 10.12 2.54
C THR A 70 -9.41 9.91 3.86
N ARG A 71 -9.17 8.80 4.55
CA ARG A 71 -9.88 8.42 5.78
C ARG A 71 -8.97 8.49 7.00
N ALA A 72 -9.54 8.92 8.12
CA ALA A 72 -8.91 8.73 9.42
C ALA A 72 -8.95 7.24 9.80
N LEU A 73 -7.82 6.70 10.23
CA LEU A 73 -7.71 5.32 10.68
C LEU A 73 -7.64 5.32 12.22
N GLN A 74 -8.59 4.66 12.86
CA GLN A 74 -8.56 4.45 14.32
C GLN A 74 -8.03 3.06 14.60
N VAL A 75 -6.91 2.98 15.32
CA VAL A 75 -6.26 1.73 15.71
C VAL A 75 -6.13 1.73 17.23
N SER A 76 -6.79 0.78 17.87
CA SER A 76 -6.91 0.75 19.35
C SER A 76 -5.99 -0.26 20.04
N ASP A 77 -5.41 -1.19 19.30
CA ASP A 77 -4.67 -2.32 19.86
C ASP A 77 -3.39 -2.59 19.06
N ALA A 78 -2.53 -3.48 19.57
CA ALA A 78 -1.37 -3.95 18.85
C ALA A 78 -1.75 -4.42 17.44
N SER A 79 -1.25 -3.73 16.43
CA SER A 79 -1.72 -3.92 15.05
C SER A 79 -0.62 -3.74 14.01
N ILE A 80 -0.91 -4.24 12.82
CA ILE A 80 -0.08 -4.01 11.63
C ILE A 80 -0.90 -3.22 10.61
N ILE A 81 -0.31 -2.17 10.09
CA ILE A 81 -0.83 -1.41 8.94
C ILE A 81 0.08 -1.68 7.75
N ALA A 82 -0.49 -2.14 6.65
CA ALA A 82 0.21 -2.40 5.42
C ALA A 82 0.02 -1.26 4.43
N VAL A 83 1.07 -0.90 3.71
CA VAL A 83 1.04 0.07 2.62
C VAL A 83 1.70 -0.51 1.37
N ALA A 84 1.21 -0.11 0.20
CA ALA A 84 1.72 -0.53 -1.10
C ALA A 84 2.06 0.68 -1.98
N PRO A 85 2.84 0.48 -3.06
CA PRO A 85 3.13 1.54 -4.03
C PRO A 85 1.85 2.23 -4.54
N GLY A 86 1.88 3.58 -4.60
CA GLY A 86 0.75 4.42 -5.00
C GLY A 86 -0.20 4.81 -3.87
N GLN A 87 -0.02 4.31 -2.65
CA GLN A 87 -0.87 4.67 -1.51
C GLN A 87 -0.37 5.92 -0.78
N LEU A 88 -1.32 6.58 -0.10
CA LEU A 88 -1.07 7.71 0.80
C LEU A 88 -1.42 7.28 2.22
N GLY A 89 -0.57 7.59 3.20
CA GLY A 89 -0.86 7.31 4.60
C GLY A 89 0.18 7.90 5.53
N GLY A 90 -0.15 7.94 6.83
CA GLY A 90 0.74 8.44 7.87
C GLY A 90 0.03 9.38 8.84
N ALA A 91 0.76 9.94 9.78
CA ALA A 91 0.30 10.96 10.72
C ALA A 91 0.78 12.35 10.26
N GLU A 92 -0.14 13.32 10.18
CA GLU A 92 0.25 14.70 9.81
C GLU A 92 1.23 15.27 10.82
N ASP A 93 2.24 16.01 10.32
CA ASP A 93 3.13 16.79 11.17
C ASP A 93 2.40 18.05 11.64
N ASP A 94 1.91 18.04 12.85
CA ASP A 94 1.29 19.18 13.54
C ASP A 94 2.28 19.95 14.44
N GLY A 95 3.57 19.59 14.37
CA GLY A 95 4.65 20.14 15.17
C GLY A 95 4.92 19.37 16.47
N THR A 96 4.07 18.42 16.85
CA THR A 96 4.29 17.55 18.00
C THR A 96 5.19 16.35 17.62
N LEU A 97 5.98 15.90 18.59
CA LEU A 97 6.74 14.67 18.45
C LEU A 97 5.87 13.49 18.87
N LEU A 98 5.96 12.41 18.10
CA LEU A 98 5.25 11.16 18.34
C LEU A 98 6.16 10.21 19.10
N ASP A 99 5.75 9.84 20.31
CA ASP A 99 6.38 8.76 21.07
C ASP A 99 5.71 7.45 20.68
N ILE A 100 6.40 6.66 19.87
CA ILE A 100 5.89 5.41 19.32
C ILE A 100 6.88 4.27 19.54
N SER A 101 6.35 3.05 19.65
CA SER A 101 7.12 1.84 19.85
C SER A 101 6.78 0.78 18.81
N GLY A 102 7.73 -0.14 18.56
CA GLY A 102 7.57 -1.21 17.60
C GLY A 102 8.40 -1.02 16.34
N TRP A 103 7.87 -1.38 15.17
CA TRP A 103 8.67 -1.53 13.96
C TRP A 103 8.02 -0.89 12.74
N ALA A 104 8.85 -0.42 11.80
CA ALA A 104 8.47 -0.24 10.41
C ALA A 104 9.42 -1.04 9.51
N VAL A 105 8.83 -1.79 8.58
CA VAL A 105 9.56 -2.53 7.55
C VAL A 105 9.12 -2.00 6.21
N LEU A 106 10.02 -1.40 5.44
CA LEU A 106 9.74 -0.88 4.10
C LEU A 106 10.69 -1.53 3.08
N TRP A 107 10.15 -1.91 1.94
CA TRP A 107 10.98 -2.49 0.87
C TRP A 107 10.55 -2.03 -0.50
N SER A 108 11.55 -1.87 -1.37
CA SER A 108 11.35 -1.54 -2.78
C SER A 108 10.81 -2.75 -3.56
N PRO A 109 9.94 -2.56 -4.57
CA PRO A 109 9.55 -3.63 -5.48
C PRO A 109 10.76 -4.35 -6.11
N GLU A 110 11.87 -3.66 -6.33
CA GLU A 110 13.09 -4.24 -6.90
C GLU A 110 13.73 -5.31 -5.99
N LEU A 111 13.53 -5.25 -4.67
CA LEU A 111 14.06 -6.28 -3.75
C LEU A 111 13.47 -7.65 -4.04
N ILE A 112 12.18 -7.69 -4.32
CA ILE A 112 11.42 -8.93 -4.56
C ILE A 112 11.37 -9.34 -6.03
N HIS A 113 11.90 -8.51 -6.93
CA HIS A 113 11.91 -8.78 -8.37
C HIS A 113 12.67 -10.08 -8.68
N ASP A 114 12.15 -10.86 -9.61
CA ASP A 114 12.65 -12.20 -9.98
C ASP A 114 12.68 -13.22 -8.81
N SER A 115 11.91 -13.00 -7.75
CA SER A 115 11.70 -13.96 -6.66
C SER A 115 10.27 -14.53 -6.68
N ASP A 116 10.05 -15.64 -5.96
CA ASP A 116 8.70 -16.20 -5.77
C ASP A 116 7.79 -15.24 -4.99
N LEU A 117 8.38 -14.34 -4.19
CA LEU A 117 7.64 -13.36 -3.40
C LEU A 117 6.97 -12.31 -4.29
N GLU A 118 7.57 -11.91 -5.41
CA GLU A 118 6.95 -11.00 -6.38
C GLU A 118 5.58 -11.52 -6.84
N THR A 119 5.52 -12.81 -7.20
CA THR A 119 4.27 -13.45 -7.61
C THR A 119 3.27 -13.57 -6.46
N ARG A 120 3.75 -13.81 -5.23
CA ARG A 120 2.92 -13.98 -4.04
C ARG A 120 2.36 -12.68 -3.46
N MET A 121 2.91 -11.51 -3.81
CA MET A 121 2.39 -10.23 -3.30
C MET A 121 0.89 -10.04 -3.53
N ARG A 122 0.33 -10.58 -4.62
CA ARG A 122 -1.10 -10.61 -4.91
C ARG A 122 -1.94 -11.46 -3.94
N ASP A 123 -1.29 -12.38 -3.21
CA ASP A 123 -1.96 -13.27 -2.26
C ASP A 123 -2.14 -12.61 -0.88
N TYR A 124 -1.62 -11.41 -0.69
CA TYR A 124 -1.69 -10.63 0.54
C TYR A 124 -2.68 -9.46 0.39
N PRO A 125 -3.99 -9.68 0.67
CA PRO A 125 -5.05 -8.71 0.40
C PRO A 125 -4.94 -7.43 1.23
N PHE A 126 -4.22 -7.45 2.34
CA PHE A 126 -4.01 -6.29 3.19
C PHE A 126 -3.12 -5.20 2.56
N PHE A 127 -2.47 -5.44 1.43
CA PHE A 127 -1.84 -4.41 0.59
C PHE A 127 -2.82 -3.76 -0.40
N SER A 128 -4.04 -4.28 -0.51
CA SER A 128 -5.05 -3.66 -1.36
C SER A 128 -5.44 -2.28 -0.82
N TYR A 129 -5.61 -1.31 -1.72
CA TYR A 129 -6.10 0.03 -1.37
C TYR A 129 -7.47 0.03 -0.67
N PHE A 130 -8.25 -1.02 -0.85
CA PHE A 130 -9.58 -1.17 -0.26
C PHE A 130 -9.55 -1.84 1.11
N TYR A 131 -8.43 -2.39 1.50
CA TYR A 131 -8.24 -2.91 2.84
C TYR A 131 -7.92 -1.73 3.77
N THR A 132 -8.93 -1.31 4.54
CA THR A 132 -8.85 -0.14 5.43
C THR A 132 -8.74 -0.54 6.90
N GLU A 133 -8.59 -1.83 7.16
CA GLU A 133 -8.49 -2.38 8.51
C GLU A 133 -7.03 -2.67 8.87
N SER A 134 -6.71 -2.55 10.15
CA SER A 134 -5.43 -3.02 10.66
C SER A 134 -5.49 -4.52 10.97
N LEU A 135 -4.36 -5.19 10.86
CA LEU A 135 -4.22 -6.57 11.31
C LEU A 135 -3.98 -6.56 12.83
N LYS A 136 -5.01 -6.91 13.61
CA LYS A 136 -4.93 -6.94 15.08
C LYS A 136 -4.16 -8.16 15.55
N MET A 137 -3.09 -7.93 16.29
CA MET A 137 -2.21 -8.97 16.80
C MET A 137 -2.62 -9.42 18.20
N GLU A 138 -2.54 -10.72 18.43
CA GLU A 138 -2.52 -11.29 19.79
C GLU A 138 -1.12 -11.21 20.39
N THR A 139 -1.01 -11.34 21.72
CA THR A 139 0.27 -11.25 22.44
C THR A 139 1.31 -12.24 21.91
N ALA A 140 0.90 -13.47 21.58
CA ALA A 140 1.79 -14.49 21.03
C ALA A 140 2.28 -14.14 19.61
N GLU A 141 1.41 -13.53 18.79
CA GLU A 141 1.76 -13.09 17.44
C GLU A 141 2.72 -11.91 17.47
N TRP A 142 2.48 -10.95 18.38
CA TRP A 142 3.43 -9.86 18.64
C TRP A 142 4.81 -10.39 19.01
N ALA A 143 4.90 -11.32 19.96
CA ALA A 143 6.17 -11.88 20.40
C ALA A 143 6.93 -12.58 19.27
N ALA A 144 6.23 -13.37 18.44
CA ALA A 144 6.82 -14.06 17.29
C ALA A 144 7.34 -13.07 16.22
N ILE A 145 6.55 -12.05 15.88
CA ILE A 145 6.92 -11.04 14.89
C ILE A 145 8.09 -10.19 15.41
N ASN A 146 8.07 -9.78 16.69
CA ASN A 146 9.14 -9.02 17.29
C ASN A 146 10.48 -9.77 17.27
N LEU A 147 10.47 -11.09 17.59
CA LEU A 147 11.65 -11.93 17.48
C LEU A 147 12.16 -12.02 16.04
N LEU A 148 11.26 -12.22 15.08
CA LEU A 148 11.57 -12.29 13.66
C LEU A 148 12.25 -11.01 13.19
N LEU A 149 11.69 -9.84 13.49
CA LEU A 149 12.21 -8.55 13.10
C LEU A 149 13.54 -8.21 13.74
N THR A 150 13.72 -8.63 15.01
CA THR A 150 15.01 -8.51 15.70
C THR A 150 16.11 -9.31 14.96
N GLN A 151 15.81 -10.53 14.51
CA GLN A 151 16.80 -11.33 13.73
C GLN A 151 17.05 -10.72 12.35
N MET A 152 15.98 -10.27 11.67
CA MET A 152 16.10 -9.63 10.37
C MET A 152 16.93 -8.33 10.43
N GLN A 153 16.77 -7.51 11.49
CA GLN A 153 17.58 -6.32 11.70
C GLN A 153 19.05 -6.67 11.98
N LYS A 154 19.33 -7.75 12.73
CA LYS A 154 20.69 -8.23 12.95
C LYS A 154 21.36 -8.68 11.66
N GLU A 155 20.64 -9.35 10.78
CA GLU A 155 21.11 -9.76 9.46
C GLU A 155 21.49 -8.55 8.61
N LEU A 156 20.68 -7.47 8.65
CA LEU A 156 20.99 -6.22 7.96
C LEU A 156 22.22 -5.48 8.53
N LYS A 157 22.44 -5.59 9.85
CA LYS A 157 23.61 -4.97 10.52
C LYS A 157 24.89 -5.79 10.33
N ALA A 158 24.79 -7.05 9.92
CA ALA A 158 25.94 -7.86 9.60
C ALA A 158 26.52 -7.41 8.25
N ASP A 159 27.82 -7.11 8.23
CA ASP A 159 28.55 -6.62 7.04
C ASP A 159 28.78 -7.78 6.04
N ASN A 160 27.70 -8.32 5.50
CA ASN A 160 27.66 -9.47 4.62
C ASN A 160 26.91 -9.15 3.33
N ASP A 161 27.42 -8.21 2.52
CA ASP A 161 26.88 -7.94 1.19
C ASP A 161 27.16 -9.12 0.24
N THR A 162 26.46 -10.23 0.48
CA THR A 162 26.58 -11.48 -0.29
C THR A 162 25.25 -11.82 -0.95
N PRO A 163 25.24 -12.54 -2.09
CA PRO A 163 24.01 -13.07 -2.68
C PRO A 163 23.15 -13.86 -1.68
N SER A 164 23.79 -14.55 -0.72
CA SER A 164 23.11 -15.27 0.36
C SER A 164 22.34 -14.35 1.31
N GLN A 165 22.81 -13.13 1.55
CA GLN A 165 22.08 -12.17 2.40
C GLN A 165 20.74 -11.78 1.80
N ARG A 166 20.68 -11.53 0.48
CA ARG A 166 19.40 -11.26 -0.19
C ARG A 166 18.41 -12.40 -0.01
N ASP A 167 18.84 -13.65 -0.17
CA ASP A 167 17.97 -14.82 -0.01
C ASP A 167 17.48 -14.98 1.44
N ILE A 168 18.34 -14.74 2.42
CA ILE A 168 17.99 -14.74 3.84
C ILE A 168 16.96 -13.65 4.13
N LEU A 169 17.16 -12.42 3.66
CA LEU A 169 16.22 -11.31 3.84
C LEU A 169 14.87 -11.57 3.17
N LEU A 170 14.86 -12.14 1.98
CA LEU A 170 13.63 -12.57 1.30
C LEU A 170 12.92 -13.69 2.10
N GLY A 171 13.66 -14.61 2.70
CA GLY A 171 13.14 -15.65 3.59
C GLY A 171 12.44 -15.06 4.82
N TYR A 172 13.08 -14.10 5.49
CA TYR A 172 12.50 -13.37 6.62
C TYR A 172 11.26 -12.58 6.21
N LEU A 173 11.33 -11.85 5.11
CA LEU A 173 10.22 -11.05 4.59
C LEU A 173 9.02 -11.95 4.25
N ARG A 174 9.26 -13.07 3.60
CA ARG A 174 8.23 -14.07 3.32
C ARG A 174 7.57 -14.59 4.59
N LEU A 175 8.37 -14.97 5.60
CA LEU A 175 7.84 -15.46 6.87
C LEU A 175 7.01 -14.38 7.58
N LEU A 176 7.45 -13.13 7.57
CA LEU A 176 6.69 -12.00 8.11
C LEU A 176 5.33 -11.85 7.42
N LEU A 177 5.31 -11.92 6.09
CA LEU A 177 4.08 -11.81 5.31
C LEU A 177 3.12 -12.98 5.54
N GLU A 178 3.64 -14.20 5.76
CA GLU A 178 2.80 -15.34 6.14
C GLU A 178 2.22 -15.20 7.56
N TYR A 179 2.94 -14.59 8.51
CA TYR A 179 2.37 -14.21 9.82
C TYR A 179 1.23 -13.20 9.63
N CYS A 180 1.44 -12.14 8.84
CA CYS A 180 0.39 -11.17 8.52
C CYS A 180 -0.84 -11.83 7.87
N ASN A 181 -0.62 -12.75 6.94
CA ASN A 181 -1.69 -13.48 6.25
C ASN A 181 -2.48 -14.39 7.21
N ARG A 182 -1.79 -15.06 8.15
CA ARG A 182 -2.44 -15.85 9.20
C ARG A 182 -3.31 -14.98 10.12
N ILE A 183 -2.80 -13.82 10.55
CA ILE A 183 -3.56 -12.86 11.36
C ILE A 183 -4.78 -12.37 10.59
N HIS A 184 -4.61 -11.98 9.33
CA HIS A 184 -5.70 -11.57 8.45
C HIS A 184 -6.80 -12.63 8.37
N ARG A 185 -6.42 -13.88 8.07
CA ARG A 185 -7.39 -15.00 7.97
C ARG A 185 -8.12 -15.27 9.28
N ARG A 186 -7.47 -15.10 10.42
CA ARG A 186 -8.08 -15.25 11.75
C ARG A 186 -9.17 -14.20 12.00
N GLN A 187 -8.96 -12.97 11.52
CA GLN A 187 -9.91 -11.86 11.69
C GLN A 187 -11.16 -11.99 10.82
N LEU A 188 -11.09 -12.74 9.71
CA LEU A 188 -12.21 -12.89 8.80
C LEU A 188 -13.23 -13.93 9.30
N SER A 189 -14.52 -13.57 9.27
CA SER A 189 -15.63 -14.53 9.33
C SER A 189 -15.66 -15.40 8.07
N GLU A 190 -16.46 -16.49 8.06
CA GLU A 190 -16.61 -17.33 6.88
C GLU A 190 -17.16 -16.54 5.67
N GLU A 191 -18.15 -15.68 5.91
CA GLU A 191 -18.75 -14.83 4.85
C GLU A 191 -17.75 -13.82 4.28
N GLU A 192 -16.84 -13.30 5.11
CA GLU A 192 -15.77 -12.38 4.70
C GLU A 192 -14.64 -13.10 3.96
N ARG A 193 -14.39 -14.39 4.24
CA ARG A 193 -13.42 -15.21 3.49
C ARG A 193 -13.86 -15.43 2.05
N ASP A 194 -15.11 -15.77 1.83
CA ASP A 194 -15.67 -15.92 0.47
C ASP A 194 -15.60 -14.59 -0.28
N THR A 195 -15.89 -13.49 0.40
CA THR A 195 -15.77 -12.13 -0.13
C THR A 195 -14.33 -11.80 -0.51
N ALA A 196 -13.36 -12.11 0.37
CA ALA A 196 -11.93 -11.86 0.11
C ALA A 196 -11.42 -12.65 -1.10
N ASP A 197 -11.88 -13.90 -1.30
CA ASP A 197 -11.53 -14.69 -2.47
C ASP A 197 -12.08 -14.10 -3.78
N ILE A 198 -13.29 -13.57 -3.74
CA ILE A 198 -13.89 -12.88 -4.90
C ILE A 198 -13.10 -11.60 -5.23
N LEU A 199 -12.75 -10.82 -4.23
CA LEU A 199 -11.93 -9.60 -4.40
C LEU A 199 -10.55 -9.94 -4.94
N LYS A 200 -9.91 -10.99 -4.44
CA LYS A 200 -8.62 -11.50 -4.93
C LYS A 200 -8.71 -11.87 -6.41
N ARG A 201 -9.73 -12.65 -6.80
CA ARG A 201 -9.95 -13.02 -8.21
C ARG A 201 -10.23 -11.81 -9.09
N PHE A 202 -10.99 -10.84 -8.60
CA PHE A 202 -11.28 -9.60 -9.32
C PHE A 202 -10.01 -8.74 -9.49
N HIS A 203 -9.20 -8.62 -8.45
CA HIS A 203 -7.92 -7.91 -8.53
C HIS A 203 -6.98 -8.55 -9.55
N ALA A 204 -6.82 -9.88 -9.49
CA ALA A 204 -6.01 -10.63 -10.44
C ALA A 204 -6.50 -10.47 -11.90
N LEU A 205 -7.82 -10.38 -12.11
CA LEU A 205 -8.40 -10.10 -13.42
C LEU A 205 -8.01 -8.70 -13.93
N LEU A 206 -8.03 -7.67 -13.07
CA LEU A 206 -7.61 -6.33 -13.45
C LEU A 206 -6.10 -6.30 -13.76
N GLU A 207 -5.27 -6.92 -12.94
CA GLU A 207 -3.83 -7.04 -13.20
C GLU A 207 -3.55 -7.70 -14.55
N GLN A 208 -4.22 -8.82 -14.83
CA GLN A 208 -4.09 -9.52 -16.11
C GLN A 208 -4.50 -8.63 -17.27
N TYR A 209 -5.61 -7.90 -17.15
CA TYR A 209 -6.11 -6.99 -18.19
C TYR A 209 -5.08 -5.94 -18.59
N PHE A 210 -4.42 -5.31 -17.61
CA PHE A 210 -3.40 -4.29 -17.85
C PHE A 210 -2.05 -4.89 -18.26
N ARG A 211 -1.66 -6.04 -17.75
CA ARG A 211 -0.45 -6.76 -18.16
C ARG A 211 -0.52 -7.24 -19.62
N GLU A 212 -1.71 -7.65 -20.08
CA GLU A 212 -1.97 -8.02 -21.48
C GLU A 212 -2.20 -6.81 -22.40
N GLU A 213 -2.01 -5.59 -21.88
CA GLU A 213 -2.20 -4.33 -22.59
C GLU A 213 -3.59 -4.18 -23.26
N ARG A 214 -4.60 -4.88 -22.73
CA ARG A 214 -5.97 -4.87 -23.31
C ARG A 214 -6.59 -3.48 -23.26
N GLN A 215 -6.21 -2.64 -22.28
CA GLN A 215 -6.66 -1.24 -22.18
C GLN A 215 -6.28 -0.40 -23.39
N LEU A 216 -5.19 -0.73 -24.09
CA LEU A 216 -4.78 0.02 -25.29
C LEU A 216 -5.73 -0.22 -26.47
N LYS A 217 -6.41 -1.38 -26.50
CA LYS A 217 -7.34 -1.76 -27.55
C LYS A 217 -8.81 -1.51 -27.20
N PHE A 218 -9.18 -1.75 -25.94
CA PHE A 218 -10.57 -1.79 -25.48
C PHE A 218 -10.91 -0.69 -24.46
N GLY A 219 -9.95 0.17 -24.12
CA GLY A 219 -10.11 1.16 -23.04
C GLY A 219 -10.14 0.51 -21.65
N LEU A 220 -10.71 1.20 -20.68
CA LEU A 220 -10.81 0.69 -19.30
C LEU A 220 -11.74 -0.53 -19.22
N PRO A 221 -11.44 -1.51 -18.35
CA PRO A 221 -12.31 -2.67 -18.16
C PRO A 221 -13.68 -2.21 -17.62
N THR A 222 -14.75 -2.74 -18.21
CA THR A 222 -16.12 -2.48 -17.76
C THR A 222 -16.55 -3.48 -16.69
N VAL A 223 -17.54 -3.09 -15.86
CA VAL A 223 -18.13 -4.02 -14.88
C VAL A 223 -18.74 -5.24 -15.57
N ALA A 224 -19.36 -5.05 -16.75
CA ALA A 224 -19.93 -6.14 -17.52
C ALA A 224 -18.86 -7.14 -18.01
N TYR A 225 -17.73 -6.64 -18.52
CA TYR A 225 -16.58 -7.48 -18.87
C TYR A 225 -16.07 -8.26 -17.67
N CYS A 226 -15.83 -7.58 -16.56
CA CYS A 226 -15.28 -8.23 -15.35
C CYS A 226 -16.23 -9.29 -14.80
N ALA A 227 -17.53 -9.00 -14.73
CA ALA A 227 -18.55 -9.96 -14.30
C ALA A 227 -18.56 -11.20 -15.20
N SER A 228 -18.52 -11.01 -16.52
CA SER A 228 -18.47 -12.11 -17.49
C SER A 228 -17.24 -13.01 -17.29
N GLN A 229 -16.04 -12.42 -17.10
CA GLN A 229 -14.81 -13.19 -16.87
C GLN A 229 -14.83 -13.96 -15.54
N MET A 230 -15.62 -13.51 -14.58
CA MET A 230 -15.81 -14.17 -13.28
C MET A 230 -17.02 -15.12 -13.26
N ALA A 231 -17.68 -15.35 -14.39
CA ALA A 231 -18.88 -16.16 -14.54
C ALA A 231 -20.09 -15.68 -13.73
N TYR A 232 -20.25 -14.37 -13.58
CA TYR A 232 -21.38 -13.73 -12.92
C TYR A 232 -22.19 -12.88 -13.91
N SER A 233 -23.51 -12.70 -13.63
CA SER A 233 -24.27 -11.64 -14.28
C SER A 233 -23.80 -10.27 -13.74
N PRO A 234 -23.83 -9.19 -14.56
CA PRO A 234 -23.40 -7.86 -14.12
C PRO A 234 -24.18 -7.35 -12.90
N HIS A 235 -25.49 -7.65 -12.83
CA HIS A 235 -26.34 -7.24 -11.72
C HIS A 235 -25.98 -7.97 -10.41
N TYR A 236 -25.81 -9.29 -10.48
CA TYR A 236 -25.43 -10.11 -9.33
C TYR A 236 -24.03 -9.68 -8.83
N PHE A 237 -23.08 -9.55 -9.74
CA PHE A 237 -21.72 -9.11 -9.42
C PHE A 237 -21.71 -7.74 -8.72
N GLY A 238 -22.45 -6.76 -9.26
CA GLY A 238 -22.53 -5.42 -8.67
C GLY A 238 -23.10 -5.40 -7.26
N ASN A 239 -24.16 -6.18 -7.00
CA ASN A 239 -24.79 -6.26 -5.69
C ASN A 239 -23.92 -6.99 -4.66
N MET A 240 -23.37 -8.14 -5.06
CA MET A 240 -22.43 -8.91 -4.25
C MET A 240 -21.20 -8.06 -3.89
N PHE A 241 -20.62 -7.38 -4.89
CA PHE A 241 -19.44 -6.54 -4.70
C PHE A 241 -19.72 -5.39 -3.73
N ARG A 242 -20.88 -4.73 -3.85
CA ARG A 242 -21.29 -3.66 -2.94
C ARG A 242 -21.51 -4.16 -1.52
N LYS A 243 -22.15 -5.34 -1.35
CA LYS A 243 -22.32 -5.96 -0.02
C LYS A 243 -20.96 -6.26 0.62
N ALA A 244 -20.04 -6.76 -0.20
CA ALA A 244 -18.71 -7.19 0.21
C ALA A 244 -17.76 -6.04 0.59
N THR A 245 -17.82 -4.91 -0.13
CA THR A 245 -16.81 -3.84 -0.04
C THR A 245 -17.37 -2.49 0.41
N GLY A 246 -18.68 -2.38 0.55
CA GLY A 246 -19.35 -1.09 0.79
C GLY A 246 -19.26 -0.11 -0.39
N THR A 247 -18.62 -0.50 -1.52
CA THR A 247 -18.44 0.36 -2.69
C THR A 247 -18.87 -0.33 -3.98
N THR A 248 -18.87 0.37 -5.10
CA THR A 248 -19.26 -0.21 -6.40
C THR A 248 -18.06 -0.79 -7.13
N ALA A 249 -18.27 -1.85 -7.92
CA ALA A 249 -17.21 -2.46 -8.74
C ALA A 249 -16.56 -1.44 -9.71
N ILE A 250 -17.34 -0.49 -10.25
CA ILE A 250 -16.79 0.58 -11.11
C ILE A 250 -15.89 1.53 -10.32
N HIS A 251 -16.22 1.83 -9.06
CA HIS A 251 -15.36 2.64 -8.21
C HIS A 251 -14.05 1.91 -7.90
N TYR A 252 -14.09 0.60 -7.69
CA TYR A 252 -12.91 -0.24 -7.54
C TYR A 252 -12.00 -0.18 -8.76
N ILE A 253 -12.55 -0.39 -9.97
CA ILE A 253 -11.80 -0.28 -11.22
C ILE A 253 -11.14 1.10 -11.33
N HIS A 254 -11.89 2.18 -11.08
CA HIS A 254 -11.37 3.55 -11.14
C HIS A 254 -10.21 3.78 -10.15
N THR A 255 -10.34 3.27 -8.93
CA THR A 255 -9.29 3.40 -7.91
C THR A 255 -8.05 2.60 -8.30
N TYR A 256 -8.22 1.39 -8.82
CA TYR A 256 -7.13 0.57 -9.35
C TYR A 256 -6.34 1.34 -10.44
N VAL A 257 -7.04 1.88 -11.44
CA VAL A 257 -6.46 2.68 -12.53
C VAL A 257 -5.72 3.91 -12.00
N VAL A 258 -6.31 4.61 -11.02
CA VAL A 258 -5.68 5.79 -10.41
C VAL A 258 -4.42 5.42 -9.63
N ASN A 259 -4.36 4.24 -9.01
CA ASN A 259 -3.14 3.78 -8.34
C ASN A 259 -2.03 3.43 -9.33
N LEU A 260 -2.34 2.78 -10.44
CA LEU A 260 -1.39 2.62 -11.54
C LEU A 260 -0.89 3.98 -12.06
N ALA A 261 -1.81 4.96 -12.21
CA ALA A 261 -1.46 6.31 -12.62
C ALA A 261 -0.48 6.99 -11.66
N LYS A 262 -0.70 6.85 -10.34
CA LYS A 262 0.20 7.41 -9.33
C LYS A 262 1.60 6.82 -9.46
N SER A 263 1.72 5.50 -9.63
CA SER A 263 3.02 4.84 -9.82
C SER A 263 3.75 5.35 -11.06
N LEU A 264 3.05 5.47 -12.20
CA LEU A 264 3.62 6.01 -13.43
C LEU A 264 4.07 7.48 -13.29
N LEU A 265 3.26 8.32 -12.65
CA LEU A 265 3.58 9.73 -12.39
C LEU A 265 4.78 9.87 -11.44
N MET A 266 4.91 9.01 -10.42
CA MET A 266 6.05 8.98 -9.51
C MET A 266 7.35 8.53 -10.21
N GLN A 267 7.24 7.65 -11.22
CA GLN A 267 8.36 7.27 -12.11
C GLN A 267 8.75 8.37 -13.11
N GLY A 268 8.15 9.56 -13.04
CA GLY A 268 8.49 10.70 -13.90
C GLY A 268 7.75 10.74 -15.24
N ARG A 269 6.78 9.85 -15.49
CA ARG A 269 5.95 9.93 -16.70
C ARG A 269 5.08 11.18 -16.66
N ASN A 270 4.94 11.86 -17.80
CA ASN A 270 4.05 13.02 -17.90
C ASN A 270 2.57 12.60 -17.98
N VAL A 271 1.67 13.57 -17.81
CA VAL A 271 0.21 13.34 -17.77
C VAL A 271 -0.32 12.70 -19.05
N SER A 272 0.17 13.12 -20.22
CA SER A 272 -0.27 12.61 -21.52
C SER A 272 0.21 11.18 -21.76
N GLU A 273 1.45 10.87 -21.42
CA GLU A 273 1.99 9.51 -21.47
C GLU A 273 1.24 8.57 -20.55
N THR A 274 1.04 8.98 -19.28
CA THR A 274 0.28 8.22 -18.29
C THR A 274 -1.13 7.91 -18.77
N SER A 275 -1.83 8.92 -19.32
CA SER A 275 -3.17 8.77 -19.89
C SER A 275 -3.19 7.72 -21.01
N ARG A 276 -2.23 7.77 -21.93
CA ARG A 276 -2.13 6.84 -23.05
C ARG A 276 -1.83 5.41 -22.58
N ILE A 277 -0.87 5.22 -21.67
CA ILE A 277 -0.52 3.91 -21.10
C ILE A 277 -1.73 3.25 -20.45
N LEU A 278 -2.55 4.05 -19.77
CA LEU A 278 -3.75 3.57 -19.08
C LEU A 278 -4.96 3.37 -20.01
N GLY A 279 -4.84 3.62 -21.31
CA GLY A 279 -5.89 3.37 -22.29
C GLY A 279 -6.99 4.42 -22.34
N PHE A 280 -6.72 5.65 -21.89
CA PHE A 280 -7.66 6.77 -22.10
C PHE A 280 -7.50 7.35 -23.50
N GLU A 281 -8.60 7.49 -24.21
CA GLU A 281 -8.64 8.13 -25.52
C GLU A 281 -8.21 9.61 -25.44
N PHE A 282 -8.65 10.31 -24.38
CA PHE A 282 -8.34 11.73 -24.17
C PHE A 282 -7.76 12.00 -22.78
N PRO A 283 -6.64 12.76 -22.68
CA PRO A 283 -6.00 13.07 -21.38
C PRO A 283 -6.90 13.80 -20.37
N HIS A 284 -7.91 14.54 -20.86
CA HIS A 284 -8.83 15.23 -19.95
C HIS A 284 -9.79 14.28 -19.23
N HIS A 285 -10.15 13.14 -19.84
CA HIS A 285 -10.94 12.10 -19.15
C HIS A 285 -10.14 11.48 -18.01
N PHE A 286 -8.87 11.17 -18.26
CA PHE A 286 -7.94 10.72 -17.22
C PHE A 286 -7.81 11.74 -16.09
N SER A 287 -7.54 13.02 -16.43
CA SER A 287 -7.36 14.07 -15.42
C SER A 287 -8.60 14.28 -14.55
N ARG A 288 -9.80 14.17 -15.14
CA ARG A 288 -11.08 14.24 -14.42
C ARG A 288 -11.26 13.06 -13.48
N LEU A 289 -10.98 11.84 -13.94
CA LEU A 289 -11.06 10.64 -13.12
C LEU A 289 -10.07 10.75 -11.95
N PHE A 290 -8.82 11.08 -12.23
CA PHE A 290 -7.77 11.20 -11.21
C PHE A 290 -8.14 12.23 -10.14
N LYS A 291 -8.60 13.45 -10.56
CA LYS A 291 -9.02 14.50 -9.62
C LYS A 291 -10.23 14.08 -8.78
N ARG A 292 -11.22 13.41 -9.38
CA ARG A 292 -12.41 12.91 -8.66
C ARG A 292 -12.04 11.87 -7.60
N THR A 293 -11.04 11.03 -7.87
CA THR A 293 -10.64 9.94 -6.96
C THR A 293 -9.65 10.41 -5.90
N THR A 294 -8.76 11.38 -6.21
CA THR A 294 -7.66 11.79 -5.30
C THR A 294 -7.84 13.19 -4.70
N GLY A 295 -8.75 13.99 -5.23
CA GLY A 295 -8.89 15.41 -4.89
C GLY A 295 -7.87 16.32 -5.58
N LEU A 296 -6.81 15.78 -6.21
CA LEU A 296 -5.74 16.52 -6.88
C LEU A 296 -5.76 16.25 -8.39
N THR A 297 -5.29 17.21 -9.19
CA THR A 297 -5.00 16.92 -10.59
C THR A 297 -3.72 16.09 -10.73
N PRO A 298 -3.55 15.31 -11.82
CA PRO A 298 -2.31 14.57 -12.06
C PRO A 298 -1.07 15.47 -12.02
N SER A 299 -1.15 16.69 -12.59
CA SER A 299 -0.05 17.67 -12.57
C SER A 299 0.26 18.21 -11.18
N GLN A 300 -0.75 18.37 -10.32
CA GLN A 300 -0.54 18.75 -8.92
C GLN A 300 0.10 17.60 -8.13
N PHE A 301 -0.25 16.37 -8.44
CA PHE A 301 0.32 15.17 -7.82
C PHE A 301 1.80 14.98 -8.23
N SER A 302 2.15 15.15 -9.51
CA SER A 302 3.53 15.01 -10.01
C SER A 302 4.50 16.09 -9.50
N ARG A 303 3.98 17.29 -9.17
CA ARG A 303 4.82 18.42 -8.69
C ARG A 303 5.10 18.37 -7.20
N LYS A 304 4.39 17.53 -6.47
CA LYS A 304 4.57 17.31 -5.03
C LYS A 304 5.60 16.20 -4.79
#